data_6f8ba281e41f85adf8692584888f26a1
#
_entry.id   6f8ba281e41f85adf8692584888f26a1
#
_cell.length_a   1.000
_cell.length_b   1.000
_cell.length_c   1.000
_cell.angle_alpha   90.00
_cell.angle_beta   90.00
_cell.angle_gamma   90.00
#
_symmetry.space_group_name_H-M   'P 1'
#
loop_
_entity.id
_entity.type
_entity.pdbx_description
1 polymer ?
#
loop_
_entity_poly.entity_id
_entity_poly.type
_entity_poly.pdbx_seq_one_letter_code
_entity_poly.pdbx_strand_id
1 'polypeptide(L)'
;MQYDTVMSDRCPMKVRNLADGVVLDAWESGWDQNLLQLTLPEGQAGFTPGVLAEIESASGLYFGEVRQCSGSVMKVLVEHSLDRARLASMQGNWR
;
A
#
# COMPACT_ATOMS: atom_id res chain seq x y z
N MET A 1 17.10 -6.31 21.11
CA MET A 1 17.98 -5.68 20.20
C MET A 1 17.69 -6.06 18.83
N GLN A 2 17.88 -7.30 18.48
CA GLN A 2 17.58 -7.74 17.13
C GLN A 2 16.10 -7.63 16.79
N TYR A 3 15.30 -7.66 17.80
CA TYR A 3 13.85 -7.55 17.58
C TYR A 3 13.48 -6.24 16.96
N ASP A 4 14.10 -5.18 17.44
CA ASP A 4 13.81 -3.85 16.92
C ASP A 4 14.20 -3.76 15.46
N THR A 5 15.33 -4.36 15.12
CA THR A 5 15.80 -4.37 13.74
C THR A 5 14.81 -5.08 12.84
N VAL A 6 14.33 -6.24 13.30
CA VAL A 6 13.37 -7.01 12.50
C VAL A 6 12.08 -6.21 12.31
N MET A 7 11.60 -5.59 13.37
CA MET A 7 10.39 -4.80 13.29
C MET A 7 10.56 -3.62 12.35
N SER A 8 11.73 -3.00 12.37
CA SER A 8 11.94 -1.82 11.55
C SER A 8 12.05 -2.14 10.07
N ASP A 9 12.20 -3.43 9.72
CA ASP A 9 12.22 -3.82 8.32
C ASP A 9 10.84 -3.82 7.70
N ARG A 10 9.80 -3.76 8.52
CA ARG A 10 8.44 -3.76 8.00
C ARG A 10 7.98 -2.34 7.76
N CYS A 11 7.40 -2.14 6.60
CA CYS A 11 6.86 -0.84 6.22
C CYS A 11 5.35 -0.93 6.28
N PRO A 12 4.72 -0.42 7.35
CA PRO A 12 3.26 -0.49 7.46
C PRO A 12 2.60 0.42 6.45
N MET A 13 1.49 -0.06 5.92
CA MET A 13 0.72 0.66 4.93
C MET A 13 -0.77 0.51 5.22
N LYS A 14 -1.55 1.49 4.79
CA LYS A 14 -3.00 1.41 4.81
C LYS A 14 -3.46 1.28 3.37
N VAL A 15 -4.31 0.30 3.12
CA VAL A 15 -4.80 0.04 1.77
C VAL A 15 -6.31 0.25 1.77
N ARG A 16 -6.77 1.19 0.96
CA ARG A 16 -8.19 1.52 0.88
C ARG A 16 -8.77 1.03 -0.43
N ASN A 17 -9.88 0.30 -0.33
CA ASN A 17 -10.66 -0.08 -1.49
C ASN A 17 -11.46 1.14 -1.95
N LEU A 18 -11.19 1.63 -3.16
CA LEU A 18 -11.82 2.85 -3.62
C LEU A 18 -13.29 2.64 -3.99
N ALA A 19 -13.73 1.39 -4.13
CA ALA A 19 -15.12 1.11 -4.45
C ALA A 19 -16.03 1.22 -3.23
N ASP A 20 -15.57 0.75 -2.07
CA ASP A 20 -16.43 0.73 -0.87
C ASP A 20 -15.82 1.43 0.33
N GLY A 21 -14.58 1.89 0.24
CA GLY A 21 -13.94 2.64 1.31
C GLY A 21 -13.37 1.80 2.43
N VAL A 22 -13.41 0.49 2.31
CA VAL A 22 -12.84 -0.40 3.33
C VAL A 22 -11.33 -0.22 3.35
N VAL A 23 -10.75 -0.14 4.56
CA VAL A 23 -9.32 0.07 4.75
C VAL A 23 -8.73 -1.15 5.42
N LEU A 24 -7.62 -1.64 4.88
CA LEU A 24 -6.87 -2.76 5.43
C LEU A 24 -5.50 -2.29 5.89
N ASP A 25 -4.98 -2.96 6.92
CA ASP A 25 -3.58 -2.83 7.28
C ASP A 25 -2.77 -3.83 6.47
N ALA A 26 -1.56 -3.44 6.10
CA ALA A 26 -0.68 -4.32 5.34
C ALA A 26 0.76 -3.89 5.56
N TRP A 27 1.69 -4.73 5.12
CA TRP A 27 3.11 -4.40 5.14
C TRP A 27 3.67 -4.58 3.75
N GLU A 28 4.62 -3.73 3.40
CA GLU A 28 5.31 -3.87 2.13
C GLU A 28 6.21 -5.10 2.18
N SER A 29 6.03 -6.01 1.22
CA SER A 29 6.88 -7.20 1.11
C SER A 29 7.94 -7.03 0.03
N GLY A 30 7.66 -6.26 -0.99
CA GLY A 30 8.62 -6.04 -2.06
C GLY A 30 7.98 -5.46 -3.29
N TRP A 31 8.81 -5.18 -4.28
CA TRP A 31 8.39 -4.62 -5.55
C TRP A 31 8.94 -5.46 -6.67
N ASP A 32 8.14 -5.61 -7.72
CA ASP A 32 8.59 -6.18 -8.98
C ASP A 32 8.18 -5.20 -10.05
N GLN A 33 9.09 -4.29 -10.39
CA GLN A 33 8.79 -3.17 -11.27
C GLN A 33 7.66 -2.34 -10.66
N ASN A 34 6.51 -2.28 -11.29
CA ASN A 34 5.38 -1.51 -10.78
C ASN A 34 4.41 -2.34 -9.94
N LEU A 35 4.74 -3.59 -9.71
CA LEU A 35 3.88 -4.50 -8.96
C LEU A 35 4.34 -4.51 -7.52
N LEU A 36 3.49 -3.98 -6.63
CA LEU A 36 3.78 -3.90 -5.20
C LEU A 36 3.19 -5.12 -4.53
N GLN A 37 4.03 -5.85 -3.79
CA GLN A 37 3.58 -7.00 -3.04
C GLN A 37 3.40 -6.60 -1.58
N LEU A 38 2.25 -6.93 -1.05
CA LEU A 38 1.88 -6.60 0.32
C LEU A 38 1.58 -7.88 1.08
N THR A 39 1.93 -7.88 2.36
CA THR A 39 1.56 -8.93 3.28
C THR A 39 0.46 -8.42 4.20
N LEU A 40 -0.60 -9.20 4.34
CA LEU A 40 -1.73 -8.85 5.18
C LEU A 40 -1.60 -9.50 6.55
N PRO A 41 -2.18 -8.91 7.58
CA PRO A 41 -2.22 -9.55 8.89
C PRO A 41 -2.94 -10.90 8.81
N GLU A 42 -2.57 -11.78 9.71
CA GLU A 42 -3.17 -13.09 9.76
C GLU A 42 -4.67 -12.97 9.98
N GLY A 43 -5.42 -13.75 9.22
CA GLY A 43 -6.88 -13.76 9.34
C GLY A 43 -7.58 -12.65 8.60
N GLN A 44 -6.85 -11.78 7.94
CA GLN A 44 -7.45 -10.67 7.21
C GLN A 44 -7.51 -11.00 5.73
N ALA A 45 -8.70 -10.86 5.14
CA ALA A 45 -8.87 -11.09 3.72
C ALA A 45 -8.50 -9.84 2.95
N GLY A 46 -7.87 -10.03 1.79
CA GLY A 46 -7.53 -8.92 0.93
C GLY A 46 -8.67 -8.56 -0.01
N PHE A 47 -8.37 -7.67 -0.95
CA PHE A 47 -9.35 -7.21 -1.90
C PHE A 47 -9.36 -8.10 -3.13
N THR A 48 -10.50 -8.13 -3.81
CA THR A 48 -10.68 -8.91 -5.03
C THR A 48 -9.83 -8.33 -6.17
N PRO A 49 -9.23 -9.16 -7.01
CA PRO A 49 -8.53 -8.65 -8.19
C PRO A 49 -9.44 -7.80 -9.06
N GLY A 50 -8.89 -6.72 -9.60
CA GLY A 50 -9.64 -5.77 -10.41
C GLY A 50 -10.08 -4.55 -9.65
N VAL A 51 -10.02 -4.57 -8.32
CA VAL A 51 -10.42 -3.44 -7.49
C VAL A 51 -9.33 -2.37 -7.53
N LEU A 52 -9.73 -1.12 -7.60
CA LEU A 52 -8.80 -0.02 -7.50
C LEU A 52 -8.55 0.30 -6.02
N ALA A 53 -7.29 0.58 -5.70
CA ALA A 53 -6.89 0.76 -4.31
C ALA A 53 -5.99 1.97 -4.18
N GLU A 54 -6.11 2.62 -3.03
CA GLU A 54 -5.22 3.68 -2.60
C GLU A 54 -4.38 3.13 -1.46
N ILE A 55 -3.05 3.28 -1.56
CA ILE A 55 -2.13 2.75 -0.56
C ILE A 55 -1.39 3.91 0.06
N GLU A 56 -1.55 4.06 1.37
CA GLU A 56 -0.88 5.11 2.12
C GLU A 56 0.29 4.52 2.88
N SER A 57 1.48 5.11 2.67
CA SER A 57 2.69 4.69 3.35
C SER A 57 3.36 5.90 3.97
N ALA A 58 4.43 5.63 4.72
CA ALA A 58 5.21 6.73 5.31
C ALA A 58 5.82 7.62 4.25
N SER A 59 6.12 7.06 3.08
CA SER A 59 6.79 7.82 2.03
C SER A 59 5.82 8.51 1.09
N GLY A 60 4.53 8.16 1.09
CA GLY A 60 3.58 8.81 0.21
C GLY A 60 2.38 7.97 -0.09
N LEU A 61 1.76 8.23 -1.23
CA LEU A 61 0.55 7.55 -1.67
C LEU A 61 0.81 6.83 -2.97
N TYR A 62 0.21 5.65 -3.09
CA TYR A 62 0.21 4.89 -4.34
C TYR A 62 -1.23 4.61 -4.74
N PHE A 63 -1.49 4.58 -6.05
CA PHE A 63 -2.80 4.26 -6.58
C PHE A 63 -2.62 3.17 -7.62
N GLY A 64 -3.41 2.13 -7.54
CA GLY A 64 -3.27 1.04 -8.48
C GLY A 64 -4.42 0.07 -8.43
N GLU A 65 -4.26 -1.00 -9.17
CA GLU A 65 -5.27 -2.03 -9.32
C GLU A 65 -4.78 -3.32 -8.67
N VAL A 66 -5.63 -3.94 -7.86
CA VAL A 66 -5.31 -5.23 -7.26
C VAL A 66 -5.27 -6.26 -8.38
N ARG A 67 -4.14 -6.93 -8.55
CA ARG A 67 -3.96 -7.91 -9.60
C ARG A 67 -4.06 -9.33 -9.09
N GLN A 68 -3.72 -9.53 -7.83
CA GLN A 68 -3.74 -10.86 -7.26
C GLN A 68 -3.92 -10.75 -5.75
N CYS A 69 -4.70 -11.66 -5.20
CA CYS A 69 -4.83 -11.76 -3.75
C CYS A 69 -4.96 -13.23 -3.40
N SER A 70 -3.99 -13.74 -2.65
CA SER A 70 -3.93 -15.16 -2.34
C SER A 70 -3.42 -15.30 -0.91
N GLY A 71 -4.25 -15.85 -0.03
CA GLY A 71 -3.89 -15.98 1.37
C GLY A 71 -3.59 -14.63 1.98
N SER A 72 -2.39 -14.48 2.52
CA SER A 72 -1.99 -13.25 3.18
C SER A 72 -1.17 -12.35 2.25
N VAL A 73 -1.16 -12.63 0.95
CA VAL A 73 -0.37 -11.86 -0.02
C VAL A 73 -1.30 -11.19 -0.99
N MET A 74 -1.10 -9.88 -1.20
CA MET A 74 -1.86 -9.13 -2.17
C MET A 74 -0.89 -8.37 -3.06
N LYS A 75 -1.11 -8.41 -4.38
CA LYS A 75 -0.26 -7.72 -5.35
C LYS A 75 -1.07 -6.65 -6.05
N VAL A 76 -0.51 -5.45 -6.08
CA VAL A 76 -1.17 -4.28 -6.63
C VAL A 76 -0.30 -3.70 -7.73
N LEU A 77 -0.87 -3.52 -8.91
CA LEU A 77 -0.17 -2.84 -10.00
C LEU A 77 -0.32 -1.34 -9.78
N VAL A 78 0.79 -0.71 -9.39
CA VAL A 78 0.78 0.71 -9.06
C VAL A 78 0.90 1.51 -10.35
N GLU A 79 -0.08 2.38 -10.58
CA GLU A 79 -0.13 3.20 -11.78
C GLU A 79 0.25 4.64 -11.51
N HIS A 80 0.04 5.12 -10.28
CA HIS A 80 0.37 6.48 -9.89
C HIS A 80 0.95 6.48 -8.51
N SER A 81 1.90 7.38 -8.27
CA SER A 81 2.46 7.53 -6.94
C SER A 81 2.76 8.99 -6.68
N LEU A 82 2.57 9.40 -5.42
CA LEU A 82 2.90 10.74 -4.95
C LEU A 82 3.68 10.61 -3.66
N ASP A 83 4.92 11.11 -3.65
CA ASP A 83 5.68 11.06 -2.42
C ASP A 83 5.24 12.19 -1.49
N ARG A 84 5.64 12.08 -0.23
CA ARG A 84 5.14 12.98 0.79
C ARG A 84 5.62 14.41 0.57
N ALA A 85 6.83 14.56 0.12
CA ALA A 85 7.36 15.90 -0.15
C ALA A 85 6.60 16.56 -1.28
N ARG A 86 6.25 15.76 -2.29
CA ARG A 86 5.53 16.26 -3.43
C ARG A 86 4.11 16.66 -3.05
N LEU A 87 3.48 15.88 -2.17
CA LEU A 87 2.15 16.22 -1.69
C LEU A 87 2.16 17.54 -0.94
N ALA A 88 3.16 17.74 -0.09
CA ALA A 88 3.27 18.98 0.66
C ALA A 88 3.45 20.17 -0.29
N SER A 89 4.26 20.00 -1.32
CA SER A 89 4.49 21.05 -2.30
C SER A 89 3.21 21.38 -3.05
N MET A 90 2.47 20.37 -3.45
CA MET A 90 1.22 20.57 -4.16
C MET A 90 0.20 21.30 -3.30
N GLN A 91 0.13 20.94 -2.03
CA GLN A 91 -0.80 21.61 -1.13
C GLN A 91 -0.44 23.07 -0.97
N GLY A 92 0.85 23.38 -0.96
CA GLY A 92 1.27 24.77 -0.87
C GLY A 92 0.90 25.58 -2.08
N ASN A 93 0.69 24.96 -3.21
CA ASN A 93 0.36 25.66 -4.44
C ASN A 93 -1.11 25.95 -4.60
N TRP A 94 -1.90 25.57 -3.65
CA TRP A 94 -3.34 25.77 -3.74
C TRP A 94 -3.80 27.15 -3.35
N ARG A 95 -2.91 28.06 -3.24
CA ARG A 95 -3.22 29.41 -2.81
C ARG A 95 -3.64 30.34 -3.92
#